data_99d2e1cd271644394c0862bf5648c0eb
#
_entry.id   99d2e1cd271644394c0862bf5648c0eb
#
_cell.length_a   1.000
_cell.length_b   1.000
_cell.length_c   1.000
_cell.angle_alpha   90.00
_cell.angle_beta   90.00
_cell.angle_gamma   90.00
#
_symmetry.space_group_name_H-M   'P 1'
#
loop_
_entity.id
_entity.type
_entity.pdbx_description
1 polymer ?
#
loop_
_entity_poly.entity_id
_entity_poly.type
_entity_poly.pdbx_seq_one_letter_code
_entity_poly.pdbx_strand_id
1 'polypeptide(L)'
;MKRVLDVGNCAPDHSSIKRFLAKHFECEVLQAHGADDALTALRGGHVDLVLVNRKLDMDYSDGVEVIRQIKAAADTAHVPTMLVTNYSEHHEAAMKIGALRGFGKLDLAKPETVEQLQPILGQ
;
A
#
# COMPACT_ATOMS: atom_id res chain seq x y z
N MET A 1 1.95 -6.40 16.75
CA MET A 1 1.29 -6.69 15.47
C MET A 1 1.55 -5.56 14.47
N LYS A 2 1.97 -5.93 13.28
CA LYS A 2 2.19 -4.96 12.21
C LYS A 2 0.86 -4.41 11.69
N ARG A 3 0.89 -3.18 11.18
CA ARG A 3 -0.31 -2.53 10.64
C ARG A 3 -0.07 -2.08 9.20
N VAL A 4 -1.00 -2.45 8.32
CA VAL A 4 -0.96 -2.11 6.90
C VAL A 4 -2.16 -1.23 6.58
N LEU A 5 -1.93 -0.13 5.88
CA LEU A 5 -3.01 0.72 5.37
C LEU A 5 -3.17 0.45 3.89
N ASP A 6 -4.36 -0.02 3.51
CA ASP A 6 -4.71 -0.28 2.11
C ASP A 6 -5.55 0.87 1.58
N VAL A 7 -5.06 1.57 0.57
CA VAL A 7 -5.68 2.80 0.05
C VAL A 7 -6.21 2.58 -1.36
N GLY A 8 -7.51 2.82 -1.54
CA GLY A 8 -8.13 2.92 -2.86
C GLY A 8 -8.44 1.61 -3.54
N ASN A 9 -8.35 0.48 -2.86
CA ASN A 9 -8.81 -0.79 -3.43
C ASN A 9 -10.30 -0.97 -3.16
N CYS A 10 -11.04 -1.47 -4.16
CA CYS A 10 -12.45 -1.79 -4.00
C CYS A 10 -12.64 -2.92 -2.99
N ALA A 11 -13.87 -3.15 -2.53
CA ALA A 11 -14.14 -4.12 -1.48
C ALA A 11 -13.61 -5.54 -1.79
N PRO A 12 -13.83 -6.11 -3.00
CA PRO A 12 -13.27 -7.42 -3.33
C PRO A 12 -11.75 -7.46 -3.29
N ASP A 13 -11.09 -6.43 -3.83
CA ASP A 13 -9.62 -6.38 -3.87
C ASP A 13 -9.04 -6.17 -2.49
N HIS A 14 -9.66 -5.31 -1.69
CA HIS A 14 -9.28 -5.12 -0.28
C HIS A 14 -9.37 -6.43 0.49
N SER A 15 -10.45 -7.18 0.32
CA SER A 15 -10.63 -8.49 0.96
C SER A 15 -9.55 -9.48 0.54
N SER A 16 -9.19 -9.50 -0.74
CA SER A 16 -8.14 -10.39 -1.25
C SER A 16 -6.78 -10.06 -0.67
N ILE A 17 -6.44 -8.77 -0.59
CA ILE A 17 -5.17 -8.32 -0.01
C ILE A 17 -5.14 -8.66 1.48
N LYS A 18 -6.20 -8.35 2.20
CA LYS A 18 -6.31 -8.64 3.63
C LYS A 18 -6.12 -10.12 3.92
N ARG A 19 -6.77 -10.99 3.14
CA ARG A 19 -6.67 -12.44 3.30
C ARG A 19 -5.26 -12.94 3.03
N PHE A 20 -4.64 -12.43 1.96
CA PHE A 20 -3.27 -12.76 1.62
C PHE A 20 -2.30 -12.38 2.75
N LEU A 21 -2.41 -11.15 3.25
CA LEU A 21 -1.53 -10.67 4.31
C LEU A 21 -1.73 -11.47 5.61
N ALA A 22 -2.98 -11.74 5.97
CA ALA A 22 -3.29 -12.51 7.19
C ALA A 22 -2.77 -13.95 7.12
N LYS A 23 -2.70 -14.52 5.92
CA LYS A 23 -2.17 -15.87 5.72
C LYS A 23 -0.67 -15.94 5.97
N HIS A 24 0.08 -14.90 5.64
CA HIS A 24 1.53 -14.93 5.65
C HIS A 24 2.18 -14.11 6.76
N PHE A 25 1.46 -13.16 7.33
CA PHE A 25 2.02 -12.24 8.34
C PHE A 25 1.02 -12.01 9.47
N GLU A 26 1.56 -11.68 10.63
CA GLU A 26 0.76 -11.27 11.77
C GLU A 26 0.54 -9.76 11.69
N CYS A 27 -0.54 -9.34 11.03
CA CYS A 27 -0.79 -7.93 10.78
C CYS A 27 -2.28 -7.60 10.77
N GLU A 28 -2.57 -6.34 11.04
CA GLU A 28 -3.90 -5.74 10.93
C GLU A 28 -3.92 -4.90 9.65
N VAL A 29 -5.01 -4.98 8.89
CA VAL A 29 -5.16 -4.21 7.65
C VAL A 29 -6.28 -3.19 7.82
N LEU A 30 -5.93 -1.92 7.66
CA LEU A 30 -6.86 -0.79 7.69
C LEU A 30 -7.16 -0.36 6.27
N GLN A 31 -8.28 0.33 6.07
CA GLN A 31 -8.69 0.77 4.74
C GLN A 31 -8.85 2.29 4.68
N ALA A 32 -8.38 2.89 3.57
CA ALA A 32 -8.64 4.27 3.22
C ALA A 32 -8.99 4.34 1.73
N HIS A 33 -9.56 5.45 1.28
CA HIS A 33 -10.06 5.59 -0.08
C HIS A 33 -9.32 6.64 -0.90
N GLY A 34 -8.67 7.60 -0.27
CA GLY A 34 -7.94 8.66 -0.93
C GLY A 34 -6.85 9.25 -0.07
N ALA A 35 -6.30 10.39 -0.51
CA ALA A 35 -5.19 11.03 0.19
C ALA A 35 -5.58 11.53 1.58
N ASP A 36 -6.75 12.17 1.69
CA ASP A 36 -7.15 12.80 2.95
C ASP A 36 -7.34 11.79 4.08
N ASP A 37 -8.10 10.72 3.85
CA ASP A 37 -8.32 9.70 4.87
C ASP A 37 -7.06 8.86 5.10
N ALA A 38 -6.23 8.68 4.08
CA ALA A 38 -4.93 8.00 4.25
C ALA A 38 -4.02 8.80 5.18
N LEU A 39 -3.89 10.10 4.97
CA LEU A 39 -3.07 10.96 5.84
C LEU A 39 -3.61 11.01 7.26
N THR A 40 -4.93 11.07 7.41
CA THR A 40 -5.57 11.02 8.73
C THR A 40 -5.23 9.72 9.46
N ALA A 41 -5.31 8.58 8.76
CA ALA A 41 -4.97 7.28 9.34
C ALA A 41 -3.50 7.21 9.76
N LEU A 42 -2.59 7.71 8.91
CA LEU A 42 -1.16 7.71 9.20
C LEU A 42 -0.81 8.58 10.41
N ARG A 43 -1.49 9.69 10.57
CA ARG A 43 -1.28 10.61 11.71
C ARG A 43 -1.97 10.14 12.98
N GLY A 44 -2.94 9.24 12.86
CA GLY A 44 -3.72 8.73 13.99
C GLY A 44 -3.11 7.54 14.71
N GLY A 45 -2.06 6.92 14.17
CA GLY A 45 -1.44 5.75 14.77
C GLY A 45 -0.29 5.22 13.96
N HIS A 46 0.38 4.20 14.49
CA HIS A 46 1.52 3.58 13.83
C HIS A 46 1.08 2.73 12.63
N VAL A 47 1.72 2.93 11.49
CA VAL A 47 1.49 2.13 10.28
C VAL A 47 2.86 1.69 9.76
N ASP A 48 3.00 0.41 9.49
CA ASP A 48 4.26 -0.18 9.02
C ASP A 48 4.41 -0.18 7.50
N LEU A 49 3.29 -0.19 6.78
CA LEU A 49 3.28 -0.24 5.32
C LEU A 49 1.99 0.37 4.78
N VAL A 50 2.12 1.18 3.74
CA VAL A 50 0.96 1.69 2.98
C VAL A 50 0.96 1.04 1.60
N LEU A 51 -0.18 0.48 1.21
CA LEU A 51 -0.41 -0.05 -0.13
C LEU A 51 -1.42 0.86 -0.82
N VAL A 52 -1.08 1.38 -1.99
CA VAL A 52 -1.94 2.31 -2.72
C VAL A 52 -2.29 1.71 -4.08
N ASN A 53 -3.59 1.58 -4.36
CA ASN A 53 -4.03 1.10 -5.66
C ASN A 53 -3.69 2.13 -6.74
N ARG A 54 -3.32 1.68 -7.92
CA ARG A 54 -2.94 2.55 -9.04
C ARG A 54 -4.09 3.51 -9.42
N LYS A 55 -5.33 3.02 -9.43
CA LYS A 55 -6.53 3.84 -9.61
C LYS A 55 -7.41 3.71 -8.39
N LEU A 56 -7.74 4.84 -7.77
CA LEU A 56 -8.54 4.84 -6.55
C LEU A 56 -9.98 4.44 -6.84
N ASP A 57 -10.58 3.66 -5.94
CA ASP A 57 -11.91 3.08 -6.13
C ASP A 57 -13.04 4.11 -6.16
N MET A 58 -12.89 5.24 -5.48
CA MET A 58 -13.96 6.23 -5.36
C MET A 58 -14.08 7.13 -6.58
N ASP A 59 -12.98 7.56 -7.16
CA ASP A 59 -13.00 8.60 -8.20
C ASP A 59 -12.09 8.30 -9.39
N TYR A 60 -11.46 7.12 -9.41
CA TYR A 60 -10.52 6.70 -10.46
C TYR A 60 -9.29 7.60 -10.61
N SER A 61 -8.99 8.42 -9.59
CA SER A 61 -7.80 9.25 -9.60
C SER A 61 -6.54 8.41 -9.43
N ASP A 62 -5.38 9.00 -9.73
CA ASP A 62 -4.11 8.28 -9.75
C ASP A 62 -3.55 8.09 -8.34
N GLY A 63 -3.33 6.82 -7.96
CA GLY A 63 -2.74 6.49 -6.67
C GLY A 63 -1.32 7.03 -6.49
N VAL A 64 -0.58 7.28 -7.57
CA VAL A 64 0.74 7.89 -7.49
C VAL A 64 0.66 9.27 -6.84
N GLU A 65 -0.44 10.01 -7.04
CA GLU A 65 -0.63 11.30 -6.39
C GLU A 65 -0.80 11.16 -4.87
N VAL A 66 -1.46 10.11 -4.41
CA VAL A 66 -1.54 9.81 -2.96
C VAL A 66 -0.14 9.58 -2.40
N ILE A 67 0.68 8.79 -3.10
CA ILE A 67 2.05 8.53 -2.68
C ILE A 67 2.85 9.83 -2.62
N ARG A 68 2.67 10.71 -3.61
CA ARG A 68 3.33 12.01 -3.65
C ARG A 68 3.02 12.82 -2.39
N GLN A 69 1.76 12.87 -1.99
CA GLN A 69 1.34 13.62 -0.81
C GLN A 69 1.91 13.01 0.48
N ILE A 70 1.91 11.68 0.59
CA ILE A 70 2.49 11.00 1.75
C ILE A 70 3.99 11.32 1.87
N LYS A 71 4.70 11.29 0.76
CA LYS A 71 6.15 11.54 0.75
C LYS A 71 6.51 13.01 0.89
N ALA A 72 5.60 13.92 0.56
CA ALA A 72 5.82 15.35 0.70
C ALA A 72 5.65 15.85 2.14
N ALA A 73 4.92 15.14 2.98
CA ALA A 73 4.68 15.55 4.37
C ALA A 73 5.76 14.96 5.28
N ALA A 74 6.41 15.81 6.05
CA ALA A 74 7.55 15.40 6.90
C ALA A 74 7.17 14.34 7.92
N ASP A 75 5.94 14.36 8.42
CA ASP A 75 5.46 13.43 9.45
C ASP A 75 5.02 12.07 8.88
N THR A 76 4.92 11.91 7.56
CA THR A 76 4.49 10.66 6.93
C THR A 76 5.50 10.13 5.91
N ALA A 77 6.47 10.94 5.48
CA ALA A 77 7.41 10.56 4.42
C ALA A 77 8.22 9.30 4.73
N HIS A 78 8.46 9.00 5.99
CA HIS A 78 9.27 7.85 6.40
C HIS A 78 8.53 6.52 6.32
N VAL A 79 7.21 6.52 6.16
CA VAL A 79 6.42 5.29 6.16
C VAL A 79 6.63 4.54 4.84
N PRO A 80 7.04 3.26 4.89
CA PRO A 80 7.16 2.46 3.66
C PRO A 80 5.85 2.45 2.88
N THR A 81 5.93 2.76 1.59
CA THR A 81 4.75 2.90 0.72
C THR A 81 5.01 2.17 -0.59
N MET A 82 4.01 1.43 -1.06
CA MET A 82 4.08 0.68 -2.32
C MET A 82 2.84 0.96 -3.16
N LEU A 83 3.02 1.02 -4.47
CA LEU A 83 1.90 1.06 -5.41
C LEU A 83 1.48 -0.38 -5.74
N VAL A 84 0.18 -0.63 -5.79
CA VAL A 84 -0.37 -1.92 -6.23
C VAL A 84 -0.79 -1.80 -7.68
N THR A 85 -0.06 -2.45 -8.57
CA THR A 85 -0.32 -2.45 -10.01
C THR A 85 0.34 -3.66 -10.65
N ASN A 86 -0.21 -4.12 -11.77
CA ASN A 86 0.37 -5.22 -12.54
C ASN A 86 1.38 -4.73 -13.59
N TYR A 87 1.60 -3.42 -13.72
CA TYR A 87 2.43 -2.83 -14.77
C TYR A 87 3.71 -2.23 -14.22
N SER A 88 4.84 -2.66 -14.78
CA SER A 88 6.18 -2.25 -14.34
C SER A 88 6.39 -0.74 -14.41
N GLU A 89 5.91 -0.09 -15.48
CA GLU A 89 6.07 1.36 -15.63
C GLU A 89 5.40 2.16 -14.51
N HIS A 90 4.31 1.65 -13.95
CA HIS A 90 3.65 2.31 -12.81
C HIS A 90 4.45 2.14 -11.52
N HIS A 91 5.07 0.98 -11.31
CA HIS A 91 5.97 0.77 -10.17
C HIS A 91 7.15 1.73 -10.26
N GLU A 92 7.73 1.89 -11.44
CA GLU A 92 8.86 2.79 -11.63
C GLU A 92 8.50 4.24 -11.35
N ALA A 93 7.32 4.68 -11.80
CA ALA A 93 6.83 6.04 -11.53
C ALA A 93 6.69 6.30 -10.03
N ALA A 94 6.16 5.33 -9.29
CA ALA A 94 6.01 5.43 -7.84
C ALA A 94 7.37 5.45 -7.13
N MET A 95 8.30 4.63 -7.58
CA MET A 95 9.64 4.56 -7.00
C MET A 95 10.41 5.87 -7.18
N LYS A 96 10.21 6.57 -8.29
CA LYS A 96 10.85 7.87 -8.54
C LYS A 96 10.46 8.93 -7.51
N ILE A 97 9.32 8.79 -6.89
CA ILE A 97 8.85 9.76 -5.88
C ILE A 97 8.94 9.20 -4.45
N GLY A 98 9.69 8.13 -4.27
CA GLY A 98 10.05 7.64 -2.94
C GLY A 98 9.38 6.37 -2.47
N ALA A 99 8.53 5.75 -3.28
CA ALA A 99 7.92 4.46 -2.93
C ALA A 99 8.92 3.33 -3.08
N LEU A 100 8.67 2.24 -2.37
CA LEU A 100 9.33 0.97 -2.62
C LEU A 100 8.62 0.28 -3.78
N ARG A 101 9.30 -0.64 -4.46
CA ARG A 101 8.68 -1.42 -5.51
C ARG A 101 7.56 -2.27 -4.90
N GLY A 102 6.35 -2.13 -5.45
CA GLY A 102 5.18 -2.88 -5.00
C GLY A 102 4.97 -4.17 -5.76
N PHE A 103 3.74 -4.60 -5.82
CA PHE A 103 3.34 -5.84 -6.47
C PHE A 103 1.99 -5.64 -7.16
N GLY A 104 1.61 -6.58 -8.03
CA GLY A 104 0.31 -6.57 -8.68
C GLY A 104 -0.66 -7.51 -7.99
N LYS A 105 -1.94 -7.31 -8.23
CA LYS A 105 -2.98 -8.19 -7.69
C LYS A 105 -2.87 -9.61 -8.26
N LEU A 106 -2.29 -9.74 -9.45
CA LEU A 106 -2.02 -11.04 -10.06
C LEU A 106 -0.87 -11.80 -9.39
N ASP A 107 -0.11 -11.11 -8.53
CA ASP A 107 1.07 -11.68 -7.88
C ASP A 107 0.80 -12.13 -6.44
N LEU A 108 -0.43 -12.04 -5.94
CA LEU A 108 -0.74 -12.34 -4.54
C LEU A 108 -0.46 -13.79 -4.15
N ALA A 109 -0.50 -14.73 -5.10
CA ALA A 109 -0.21 -16.15 -4.81
C ALA A 109 1.26 -16.52 -4.95
N LYS A 110 2.11 -15.58 -5.36
CA LYS A 110 3.51 -15.89 -5.68
C LYS A 110 4.42 -15.77 -4.46
N PRO A 111 5.35 -16.73 -4.28
CA PRO A 111 6.33 -16.66 -3.17
C PRO A 111 7.16 -15.40 -3.19
N GLU A 112 7.48 -14.86 -4.36
CA GLU A 112 8.28 -13.64 -4.51
C GLU A 112 7.62 -12.44 -3.83
N THR A 113 6.29 -12.37 -3.84
CA THR A 113 5.55 -11.29 -3.19
C THR A 113 5.70 -11.38 -1.67
N VAL A 114 5.63 -12.59 -1.11
CA VAL A 114 5.85 -12.81 0.31
C VAL A 114 7.27 -12.41 0.70
N GLU A 115 8.26 -12.82 -0.10
CA GLU A 115 9.67 -12.47 0.14
C GLU A 115 9.89 -10.95 0.12
N GLN A 116 9.22 -10.26 -0.79
CA GLN A 116 9.30 -8.81 -0.94
C GLN A 116 8.77 -8.08 0.31
N LEU A 117 7.74 -8.62 0.94
CA LEU A 117 7.10 -8.03 2.12
C LEU A 117 7.75 -8.46 3.44
N GLN A 118 8.51 -9.52 3.44
CA GLN A 118 9.12 -10.08 4.65
C GLN A 118 9.96 -9.06 5.43
N PRO A 119 10.82 -8.23 4.80
CA PRO A 119 11.60 -7.24 5.55
C PRO A 119 10.77 -6.20 6.28
N ILE A 120 9.54 -5.97 5.83
CA ILE A 120 8.66 -4.94 6.39
C ILE A 120 7.69 -5.55 7.41
N LEU A 121 7.07 -6.67 7.07
CA LEU A 121 5.98 -7.27 7.84
C LEU A 121 6.39 -8.52 8.63
N GLY A 122 7.56 -9.08 8.36
CA GLY A 122 8.05 -10.25 9.07
C GLY A 122 8.38 -9.93 10.53
N GLN A 123 8.25 -10.94 11.38
CA GLN A 123 8.56 -10.83 12.81
C GLN A 123 10.01 -11.16 13.08
#